data_e434eb673b9e1a2ff16688471fcceaf1
#
_entry.id   e434eb673b9e1a2ff16688471fcceaf1
#
_cell.length_a   1.000
_cell.length_b   1.000
_cell.length_c   1.000
_cell.angle_alpha   90.00
_cell.angle_beta   90.00
_cell.angle_gamma   90.00
#
_symmetry.space_group_name_H-M   'P 1'
#
loop_
_entity.id
_entity.type
_entity.pdbx_description
1 polymer ?
#
loop_
_entity_poly.entity_id
_entity_poly.type
_entity_poly.pdbx_seq_one_letter_code
_entity_poly.pdbx_strand_id
1 'polypeptide(L)'
;LLVGSEGTLSLFNKIKLKLSEIPKNKILGVCYFDNFHQAMELTKEIVKLKPTCVELMDQNLLNLAKEIPMYAGGIKKYIKGNPEAVLMVEFIDIDQSVYEKKINDLEYLVLNQNRKNKFSYFTDLSEQKEVFEIRKAGLNILMSMKGDKKPVAFIEDCAVSLDHLAEYTSRLNEIFKKYNTSGMFYAHASVGTLHVRPVLNMKSDQDIKNMRSISEEAFEMVKDYKGSHSGEHGDGIVRSEFHEMMFGKNITNAFEEIKDTFDNKNLLNPGKIVRPFKSNDRSLMRYKSDYQTENISTHYDWSNWGQFSDAIEMCNNNGACRKLDSGVMCPSYRVTKEEKDLVRGRANTLRLALSNQLPEGSFASKEMYETMELCVSCKACQRECPMSVDMAKMKSEFLSHYYKKFSMRIKDKIISDMPRPVSYTHLTLPTSNGV
;
A
#
# COMPACT_ATOMS: atom_id res chain seq x y z
N LEU A 1 -26.98 -5.95 -12.53
CA LEU A 1 -26.87 -4.49 -12.61
C LEU A 1 -26.30 -3.85 -11.34
N LEU A 2 -26.70 -4.29 -10.14
CA LEU A 2 -26.28 -3.64 -8.90
C LEU A 2 -24.85 -4.03 -8.46
N VAL A 3 -24.44 -5.27 -8.73
CA VAL A 3 -23.05 -5.71 -8.52
C VAL A 3 -22.15 -5.00 -9.52
N GLY A 4 -21.08 -4.37 -9.04
CA GLY A 4 -20.17 -3.58 -9.86
C GLY A 4 -20.66 -2.14 -10.16
N SER A 5 -21.81 -1.72 -9.66
CA SER A 5 -22.32 -0.34 -9.89
C SER A 5 -21.61 0.75 -9.09
N GLU A 6 -20.73 0.41 -8.17
CA GLU A 6 -19.93 1.34 -7.37
C GLU A 6 -20.75 2.45 -6.66
N GLY A 7 -21.95 2.12 -6.22
CA GLY A 7 -22.84 3.09 -5.55
C GLY A 7 -23.45 4.15 -6.48
N THR A 8 -23.39 3.95 -7.81
CA THR A 8 -23.95 4.90 -8.79
C THR A 8 -25.43 4.72 -9.03
N LEU A 9 -26.02 3.57 -8.68
CA LEU A 9 -27.41 3.23 -8.98
C LEU A 9 -28.32 3.19 -7.74
N SER A 10 -27.77 2.79 -6.58
CA SER A 10 -28.59 2.62 -5.37
C SER A 10 -27.75 2.60 -4.10
N LEU A 11 -28.44 2.75 -2.94
CA LEU A 11 -27.90 2.50 -1.61
C LEU A 11 -28.41 1.15 -1.09
N PHE A 12 -27.52 0.35 -0.51
CA PHE A 12 -27.89 -0.95 0.07
C PHE A 12 -28.06 -0.83 1.57
N ASN A 13 -29.28 -1.13 2.05
CA ASN A 13 -29.55 -1.21 3.48
C ASN A 13 -29.25 -2.63 4.02
N LYS A 14 -29.49 -3.66 3.22
CA LYS A 14 -29.33 -5.05 3.64
C LYS A 14 -28.82 -5.92 2.49
N ILE A 15 -27.81 -6.74 2.78
CA ILE A 15 -27.22 -7.67 1.81
C ILE A 15 -27.25 -9.08 2.41
N LYS A 16 -27.75 -10.05 1.66
CA LYS A 16 -27.68 -11.47 2.00
C LYS A 16 -26.58 -12.14 1.18
N LEU A 17 -25.61 -12.74 1.85
CA LEU A 17 -24.46 -13.41 1.22
C LEU A 17 -24.54 -14.93 1.45
N LYS A 18 -24.11 -15.69 0.45
CA LYS A 18 -23.83 -17.11 0.60
C LYS A 18 -22.42 -17.26 1.18
N LEU A 19 -22.29 -17.95 2.31
CA LEU A 19 -21.01 -18.21 2.94
C LEU A 19 -20.38 -19.50 2.41
N SER A 20 -19.05 -19.53 2.36
CA SER A 20 -18.24 -20.72 2.09
C SER A 20 -17.71 -21.27 3.42
N GLU A 21 -17.52 -22.59 3.49
CA GLU A 21 -16.87 -23.24 4.63
C GLU A 21 -15.42 -22.80 4.77
N ILE A 22 -14.95 -22.67 6.01
CA ILE A 22 -13.54 -22.39 6.30
C ILE A 22 -12.75 -23.71 6.11
N PRO A 23 -11.78 -23.74 5.19
CA PRO A 23 -11.01 -24.97 4.96
C PRO A 23 -10.16 -25.33 6.18
N LYS A 24 -10.15 -26.61 6.52
CA LYS A 24 -9.41 -27.13 7.68
C LYS A 24 -7.98 -27.59 7.32
N ASN A 25 -7.83 -28.19 6.15
CA ASN A 25 -6.55 -28.75 5.71
C ASN A 25 -6.05 -27.96 4.50
N LYS A 26 -4.83 -27.47 4.61
CA LYS A 26 -4.18 -26.74 3.53
C LYS A 26 -2.66 -26.86 3.61
N ILE A 27 -2.01 -26.77 2.45
CA ILE A 27 -0.57 -26.75 2.30
C ILE A 27 -0.16 -25.58 1.41
N LEU A 28 0.93 -24.92 1.74
CA LEU A 28 1.47 -23.79 1.00
C LEU A 28 2.82 -24.16 0.38
N GLY A 29 2.91 -24.19 -0.96
CA GLY A 29 4.15 -24.21 -1.69
C GLY A 29 4.67 -22.79 -1.94
N VAL A 30 5.97 -22.59 -1.81
CA VAL A 30 6.64 -21.32 -2.11
C VAL A 30 7.74 -21.60 -3.13
N CYS A 31 7.55 -21.06 -4.33
CA CYS A 31 8.40 -21.27 -5.49
C CYS A 31 9.24 -20.00 -5.72
N TYR A 32 10.56 -20.15 -5.80
CA TYR A 32 11.49 -19.03 -5.97
C TYR A 32 12.10 -19.09 -7.36
N PHE A 33 12.00 -17.99 -8.11
CA PHE A 33 12.46 -17.89 -9.48
C PHE A 33 13.55 -16.82 -9.62
N ASP A 34 14.65 -17.18 -10.29
CA ASP A 34 15.73 -16.24 -10.63
C ASP A 34 15.37 -15.39 -11.88
N ASN A 35 14.22 -15.67 -12.51
CA ASN A 35 13.72 -14.93 -13.67
C ASN A 35 12.22 -14.72 -13.57
N PHE A 36 11.79 -13.45 -13.59
CA PHE A 36 10.39 -13.05 -13.45
C PHE A 36 9.52 -13.58 -14.60
N HIS A 37 10.00 -13.48 -15.83
CA HIS A 37 9.24 -13.95 -17.01
C HIS A 37 8.93 -15.45 -16.93
N GLN A 38 9.91 -16.27 -16.51
CA GLN A 38 9.70 -17.72 -16.32
C GLN A 38 8.64 -18.02 -15.26
N ALA A 39 8.57 -17.23 -14.17
CA ALA A 39 7.52 -17.38 -13.18
C ALA A 39 6.13 -17.14 -13.78
N MET A 40 6.00 -16.14 -14.63
CA MET A 40 4.74 -15.84 -15.32
C MET A 40 4.35 -16.91 -16.34
N GLU A 41 5.31 -17.42 -17.11
CA GLU A 41 5.08 -18.53 -18.05
C GLU A 41 4.64 -19.81 -17.32
N LEU A 42 5.29 -20.14 -16.19
CA LEU A 42 5.00 -21.37 -15.47
C LEU A 42 3.65 -21.32 -14.75
N THR A 43 3.11 -20.13 -14.49
CA THR A 43 1.84 -19.95 -13.78
C THR A 43 0.69 -20.75 -14.44
N LYS A 44 0.60 -20.77 -15.76
CA LYS A 44 -0.45 -21.55 -16.46
C LYS A 44 -0.33 -23.06 -16.23
N GLU A 45 0.89 -23.59 -16.12
CA GLU A 45 1.13 -25.00 -15.84
C GLU A 45 0.81 -25.32 -14.37
N ILE A 46 1.18 -24.42 -13.44
CA ILE A 46 0.84 -24.55 -12.02
C ILE A 46 -0.69 -24.59 -11.83
N VAL A 47 -1.43 -23.76 -12.55
CA VAL A 47 -2.90 -23.73 -12.44
C VAL A 47 -3.56 -25.06 -12.88
N LYS A 48 -2.92 -25.85 -13.76
CA LYS A 48 -3.41 -27.20 -14.12
C LYS A 48 -3.42 -28.17 -12.94
N LEU A 49 -2.60 -27.93 -11.92
CA LEU A 49 -2.61 -28.70 -10.65
C LEU A 49 -3.81 -28.33 -9.76
N LYS A 50 -4.66 -27.38 -10.19
CA LYS A 50 -5.86 -26.91 -9.49
C LYS A 50 -5.55 -26.39 -8.08
N PRO A 51 -4.65 -25.42 -7.93
CA PRO A 51 -4.42 -24.75 -6.66
C PRO A 51 -5.65 -23.91 -6.26
N THR A 52 -5.75 -23.60 -4.96
CA THR A 52 -6.75 -22.67 -4.45
C THR A 52 -6.40 -21.23 -4.82
N CYS A 53 -5.13 -20.90 -4.76
CA CYS A 53 -4.60 -19.61 -5.24
C CYS A 53 -3.13 -19.75 -5.68
N VAL A 54 -2.70 -18.82 -6.54
CA VAL A 54 -1.28 -18.58 -6.87
C VAL A 54 -1.04 -17.08 -6.75
N GLU A 55 -0.23 -16.70 -5.75
CA GLU A 55 0.06 -15.31 -5.41
C GLU A 55 1.49 -14.95 -5.80
N LEU A 56 1.67 -13.81 -6.46
CA LEU A 56 2.98 -13.31 -6.89
C LEU A 56 3.50 -12.24 -5.92
N MET A 57 4.80 -12.28 -5.66
CA MET A 57 5.60 -11.18 -5.10
C MET A 57 6.86 -10.98 -5.95
N ASP A 58 7.12 -9.76 -6.43
CA ASP A 58 8.33 -9.43 -7.16
C ASP A 58 9.52 -9.08 -6.24
N GLN A 59 10.71 -8.99 -6.81
CA GLN A 59 11.95 -8.65 -6.11
C GLN A 59 11.87 -7.27 -5.44
N ASN A 60 11.19 -6.29 -6.06
CA ASN A 60 11.08 -4.94 -5.51
C ASN A 60 10.31 -4.94 -4.19
N LEU A 61 9.18 -5.66 -4.15
CA LEU A 61 8.39 -5.86 -2.92
C LEU A 61 9.23 -6.55 -1.85
N LEU A 62 9.94 -7.63 -2.21
CA LEU A 62 10.77 -8.37 -1.27
C LEU A 62 11.92 -7.52 -0.70
N ASN A 63 12.56 -6.69 -1.53
CA ASN A 63 13.64 -5.81 -1.09
C ASN A 63 13.12 -4.72 -0.14
N LEU A 64 12.01 -4.07 -0.45
CA LEU A 64 11.39 -3.11 0.45
C LEU A 64 10.96 -3.75 1.78
N ALA A 65 10.42 -4.97 1.74
CA ALA A 65 10.03 -5.70 2.95
C ALA A 65 11.20 -6.01 3.89
N LYS A 66 12.40 -6.24 3.35
CA LYS A 66 13.63 -6.44 4.15
C LYS A 66 13.99 -5.20 4.97
N GLU A 67 13.65 -4.00 4.50
CA GLU A 67 13.95 -2.72 5.18
C GLU A 67 12.92 -2.37 6.27
N ILE A 68 11.76 -3.00 6.28
CA ILE A 68 10.69 -2.72 7.25
C ILE A 68 10.83 -3.68 8.44
N PRO A 69 11.11 -3.19 9.67
CA PRO A 69 11.35 -4.05 10.84
C PRO A 69 10.26 -5.10 11.11
N MET A 70 9.02 -4.76 10.79
CA MET A 70 7.86 -5.66 10.96
C MET A 70 7.93 -6.90 10.06
N TYR A 71 8.51 -6.80 8.86
CA TYR A 71 8.53 -7.87 7.85
C TYR A 71 9.90 -8.51 7.66
N ALA A 72 10.99 -7.81 8.04
CA ALA A 72 12.37 -8.26 7.82
C ALA A 72 12.65 -9.67 8.39
N GLY A 73 12.11 -9.98 9.56
CA GLY A 73 12.24 -11.31 10.19
C GLY A 73 11.59 -12.42 9.36
N GLY A 74 10.36 -12.18 8.89
CA GLY A 74 9.63 -13.13 8.04
C GLY A 74 10.31 -13.34 6.68
N ILE A 75 10.78 -12.25 6.04
CA ILE A 75 11.53 -12.35 4.77
C ILE A 75 12.78 -13.22 4.96
N LYS A 76 13.54 -12.98 6.02
CA LYS A 76 14.77 -13.78 6.31
C LYS A 76 14.46 -15.26 6.57
N LYS A 77 13.33 -15.56 7.22
CA LYS A 77 12.92 -16.94 7.58
C LYS A 77 12.39 -17.70 6.36
N TYR A 78 11.57 -17.06 5.52
CA TYR A 78 10.76 -17.75 4.51
C TYR A 78 11.22 -17.58 3.07
N ILE A 79 12.00 -16.53 2.75
CA ILE A 79 12.45 -16.28 1.38
C ILE A 79 13.88 -16.76 1.17
N LYS A 80 14.07 -17.71 0.26
CA LYS A 80 15.39 -18.29 -0.06
C LYS A 80 16.09 -17.51 -1.15
N GLY A 81 17.29 -17.01 -0.85
CA GLY A 81 18.11 -16.31 -1.83
C GLY A 81 17.64 -14.88 -2.12
N ASN A 82 17.79 -14.45 -3.36
CA ASN A 82 17.34 -13.15 -3.86
C ASN A 82 16.56 -13.33 -5.18
N PRO A 83 15.38 -13.98 -5.15
CA PRO A 83 14.63 -14.28 -6.35
C PRO A 83 14.07 -13.01 -7.00
N GLU A 84 13.93 -13.02 -8.35
CA GLU A 84 13.21 -11.98 -9.08
C GLU A 84 11.70 -12.10 -8.89
N ALA A 85 11.20 -13.32 -8.67
CA ALA A 85 9.80 -13.59 -8.38
C ALA A 85 9.62 -14.73 -7.38
N VAL A 86 8.60 -14.61 -6.54
CA VAL A 86 8.10 -15.68 -5.67
C VAL A 86 6.66 -15.95 -6.02
N LEU A 87 6.33 -17.22 -6.30
CA LEU A 87 4.96 -17.68 -6.40
C LEU A 87 4.60 -18.48 -5.15
N MET A 88 3.54 -18.05 -4.47
CA MET A 88 2.93 -18.73 -3.34
C MET A 88 1.73 -19.53 -3.87
N VAL A 89 1.75 -20.85 -3.70
CA VAL A 89 0.75 -21.77 -4.26
C VAL A 89 0.07 -22.51 -3.13
N GLU A 90 -1.21 -22.21 -2.88
CA GLU A 90 -1.98 -22.88 -1.83
C GLU A 90 -2.85 -23.98 -2.40
N PHE A 91 -2.82 -25.15 -1.79
CA PHE A 91 -3.77 -26.24 -2.03
C PHE A 91 -4.61 -26.49 -0.79
N ILE A 92 -5.90 -26.65 -0.99
CA ILE A 92 -6.88 -27.01 0.02
C ILE A 92 -7.51 -28.31 -0.40
N ASP A 93 -7.51 -29.31 0.47
CA ASP A 93 -8.22 -30.57 0.24
C ASP A 93 -8.64 -31.19 1.56
N ILE A 94 -9.65 -32.06 1.52
CA ILE A 94 -10.13 -32.83 2.67
C ILE A 94 -9.16 -33.97 2.97
N ASP A 95 -8.59 -34.58 1.92
CA ASP A 95 -7.66 -35.71 2.02
C ASP A 95 -6.21 -35.21 1.97
N GLN A 96 -5.45 -35.54 3.00
CA GLN A 96 -4.04 -35.20 3.14
C GLN A 96 -3.19 -35.77 1.99
N SER A 97 -3.46 -37.00 1.56
CA SER A 97 -2.70 -37.65 0.49
C SER A 97 -2.83 -36.91 -0.86
N VAL A 98 -3.96 -36.27 -1.09
CA VAL A 98 -4.21 -35.52 -2.33
C VAL A 98 -3.37 -34.24 -2.38
N TYR A 99 -3.34 -33.46 -1.30
CA TYR A 99 -2.53 -32.22 -1.33
C TYR A 99 -1.02 -32.50 -1.23
N GLU A 100 -0.59 -33.59 -0.56
CA GLU A 100 0.81 -34.03 -0.58
C GLU A 100 1.26 -34.41 -1.99
N LYS A 101 0.42 -35.12 -2.76
CA LYS A 101 0.71 -35.39 -4.16
C LYS A 101 0.83 -34.09 -4.98
N LYS A 102 -0.13 -33.17 -4.84
CA LYS A 102 -0.12 -31.90 -5.55
C LYS A 102 1.13 -31.06 -5.24
N ILE A 103 1.61 -31.08 -3.99
CA ILE A 103 2.82 -30.33 -3.62
C ILE A 103 4.08 -30.96 -4.22
N ASN A 104 4.16 -32.29 -4.30
CA ASN A 104 5.26 -33.00 -4.97
C ASN A 104 5.25 -32.73 -6.50
N ASP A 105 4.06 -32.74 -7.12
CA ASP A 105 3.90 -32.40 -8.53
C ASP A 105 4.33 -30.94 -8.82
N LEU A 106 4.02 -30.03 -7.90
CA LEU A 106 4.44 -28.63 -7.97
C LEU A 106 5.96 -28.48 -7.83
N GLU A 107 6.59 -29.17 -6.87
CA GLU A 107 8.05 -29.16 -6.69
C GLU A 107 8.74 -29.67 -7.94
N TYR A 108 8.29 -30.79 -8.47
CA TYR A 108 8.82 -31.37 -9.71
C TYR A 108 8.72 -30.38 -10.89
N LEU A 109 7.57 -29.74 -11.06
CA LEU A 109 7.33 -28.76 -12.11
C LEU A 109 8.29 -27.57 -12.01
N VAL A 110 8.47 -27.01 -10.82
CA VAL A 110 9.30 -25.83 -10.57
C VAL A 110 10.79 -26.14 -10.78
N LEU A 111 11.27 -27.25 -10.23
CA LEU A 111 12.70 -27.61 -10.27
C LEU A 111 13.14 -28.11 -11.65
N ASN A 112 12.27 -28.76 -12.40
CA ASN A 112 12.57 -29.20 -13.76
C ASN A 112 12.61 -28.06 -14.79
N GLN A 113 11.86 -26.99 -14.56
CA GLN A 113 11.86 -25.83 -15.46
C GLN A 113 13.25 -25.14 -15.48
N ASN A 114 13.86 -24.98 -14.31
CA ASN A 114 15.19 -24.41 -14.18
C ASN A 114 15.85 -24.90 -12.89
N ARG A 115 17.04 -25.51 -12.98
CA ARG A 115 17.80 -26.00 -11.81
C ARG A 115 18.21 -24.90 -10.81
N LYS A 116 18.16 -23.62 -11.20
CA LYS A 116 18.41 -22.48 -10.30
C LYS A 116 17.21 -22.14 -9.43
N ASN A 117 15.99 -22.54 -9.85
CA ASN A 117 14.79 -22.35 -9.07
C ASN A 117 14.90 -23.10 -7.75
N LYS A 118 14.23 -22.59 -6.73
CA LYS A 118 14.18 -23.20 -5.40
C LYS A 118 12.72 -23.40 -5.00
N PHE A 119 12.52 -24.32 -4.08
CA PHE A 119 11.20 -24.67 -3.58
C PHE A 119 11.21 -24.82 -2.06
N SER A 120 10.10 -24.52 -1.43
CA SER A 120 9.81 -24.82 -0.03
C SER A 120 8.30 -25.06 0.10
N TYR A 121 7.88 -25.81 1.13
CA TYR A 121 6.48 -25.90 1.46
C TYR A 121 6.28 -25.85 2.98
N PHE A 122 5.08 -25.48 3.40
CA PHE A 122 4.70 -25.30 4.78
C PHE A 122 3.35 -26.00 5.04
N THR A 123 3.33 -26.87 6.03
CA THR A 123 2.12 -27.57 6.50
C THR A 123 1.56 -26.92 7.75
N ASP A 124 2.43 -26.29 8.57
CA ASP A 124 1.99 -25.57 9.77
C ASP A 124 1.22 -24.31 9.42
N LEU A 125 0.02 -24.18 9.98
CA LEU A 125 -0.90 -23.07 9.70
C LEU A 125 -0.37 -21.71 10.17
N SER A 126 0.45 -21.69 11.22
CA SER A 126 1.05 -20.46 11.75
C SER A 126 2.13 -19.96 10.79
N GLU A 127 2.97 -20.85 10.26
CA GLU A 127 3.97 -20.49 9.25
C GLU A 127 3.32 -20.03 7.95
N GLN A 128 2.31 -20.73 7.46
CA GLN A 128 1.54 -20.29 6.29
C GLN A 128 0.97 -18.89 6.49
N LYS A 129 0.39 -18.63 7.67
CA LYS A 129 -0.15 -17.31 8.01
C LYS A 129 0.94 -16.24 8.00
N GLU A 130 2.11 -16.48 8.57
CA GLU A 130 3.23 -15.51 8.57
C GLU A 130 3.68 -15.18 7.15
N VAL A 131 3.78 -16.18 6.25
CA VAL A 131 4.14 -15.96 4.84
C VAL A 131 3.06 -15.12 4.13
N PHE A 132 1.78 -15.47 4.32
CA PHE A 132 0.67 -14.73 3.72
C PHE A 132 0.54 -13.29 4.25
N GLU A 133 0.89 -13.03 5.51
CA GLU A 133 0.86 -11.65 6.05
C GLU A 133 1.83 -10.72 5.31
N ILE A 134 2.99 -11.23 4.85
CA ILE A 134 3.92 -10.44 4.00
C ILE A 134 3.24 -10.10 2.67
N ARG A 135 2.63 -11.09 2.00
CA ARG A 135 1.93 -10.87 0.73
C ARG A 135 0.74 -9.92 0.86
N LYS A 136 -0.08 -10.07 1.90
CA LYS A 136 -1.21 -9.18 2.20
C LYS A 136 -0.76 -7.75 2.47
N ALA A 137 0.41 -7.58 3.06
CA ALA A 137 0.99 -6.27 3.31
C ALA A 137 1.61 -5.61 2.06
N GLY A 138 1.60 -6.30 0.91
CA GLY A 138 2.27 -5.89 -0.32
C GLY A 138 2.05 -4.42 -0.69
N LEU A 139 0.81 -3.95 -0.71
CA LEU A 139 0.49 -2.55 -0.95
C LEU A 139 1.21 -1.60 0.01
N ASN A 140 1.17 -1.88 1.31
CA ASN A 140 1.80 -1.02 2.30
C ASN A 140 3.34 -1.07 2.19
N ILE A 141 3.89 -2.24 1.89
CA ILE A 141 5.33 -2.41 1.67
C ILE A 141 5.77 -1.56 0.48
N LEU A 142 5.10 -1.65 -0.67
CA LEU A 142 5.43 -0.85 -1.85
C LEU A 142 5.32 0.65 -1.58
N MET A 143 4.28 1.08 -0.88
CA MET A 143 4.08 2.50 -0.52
C MET A 143 5.09 3.04 0.49
N SER A 144 5.89 2.17 1.14
CA SER A 144 6.96 2.59 2.06
C SER A 144 8.19 3.18 1.36
N MET A 145 8.27 3.09 0.02
CA MET A 145 9.32 3.72 -0.77
C MET A 145 9.50 5.18 -0.36
N LYS A 146 10.75 5.58 -0.11
CA LYS A 146 11.11 6.96 0.25
C LYS A 146 11.18 7.86 -0.99
N GLY A 147 11.13 9.17 -0.77
CA GLY A 147 11.17 10.18 -1.84
C GLY A 147 9.80 10.45 -2.47
N ASP A 148 9.78 11.36 -3.44
CA ASP A 148 8.55 11.84 -4.10
C ASP A 148 7.96 10.84 -5.10
N LYS A 149 8.81 10.05 -5.73
CA LYS A 149 8.35 8.98 -6.63
C LYS A 149 7.72 7.86 -5.80
N LYS A 150 6.51 7.47 -6.16
CA LYS A 150 5.72 6.44 -5.47
C LYS A 150 5.11 5.46 -6.48
N PRO A 151 4.91 4.20 -6.10
CA PRO A 151 4.12 3.27 -6.88
C PRO A 151 2.66 3.74 -6.96
N VAL A 152 2.18 4.11 -8.15
CA VAL A 152 0.86 4.72 -8.35
C VAL A 152 -0.12 3.71 -8.94
N ALA A 153 -1.32 3.64 -8.37
CA ALA A 153 -2.37 2.69 -8.70
C ALA A 153 -3.30 3.23 -9.78
N PHE A 154 -2.96 3.13 -11.06
CA PHE A 154 -3.83 3.59 -12.15
C PHE A 154 -4.04 2.54 -13.24
N ILE A 155 -3.09 1.63 -13.46
CA ILE A 155 -3.23 0.48 -14.34
C ILE A 155 -3.21 -0.84 -13.56
N GLU A 156 -3.24 -0.80 -12.25
CA GLU A 156 -3.37 -2.01 -11.44
C GLU A 156 -4.74 -2.64 -11.67
N ASP A 157 -4.83 -3.95 -11.39
CA ASP A 157 -6.08 -4.69 -11.50
C ASP A 157 -6.49 -5.07 -12.93
N CYS A 158 -5.61 -4.87 -13.92
CA CYS A 158 -5.82 -5.45 -15.22
C CYS A 158 -5.70 -6.97 -15.16
N ALA A 159 -6.63 -7.65 -15.84
CA ALA A 159 -6.65 -9.10 -15.92
C ALA A 159 -6.55 -9.56 -17.38
N VAL A 160 -5.67 -10.52 -17.64
CA VAL A 160 -5.50 -11.16 -18.95
C VAL A 160 -5.53 -12.68 -18.83
N SER A 161 -5.79 -13.38 -19.93
CA SER A 161 -5.68 -14.83 -19.96
C SER A 161 -4.27 -15.28 -19.55
N LEU A 162 -4.18 -16.41 -18.85
CA LEU A 162 -2.89 -16.98 -18.43
C LEU A 162 -1.94 -17.27 -19.60
N ASP A 163 -2.48 -17.51 -20.79
CA ASP A 163 -1.68 -17.70 -22.01
C ASP A 163 -0.92 -16.44 -22.44
N HIS A 164 -1.41 -15.26 -22.03
CA HIS A 164 -0.80 -13.98 -22.35
C HIS A 164 -0.06 -13.35 -21.17
N LEU A 165 -0.10 -13.95 -19.98
CA LEU A 165 0.39 -13.34 -18.74
C LEU A 165 1.88 -12.93 -18.81
N ALA A 166 2.74 -13.81 -19.31
CA ALA A 166 4.17 -13.54 -19.43
C ALA A 166 4.48 -12.48 -20.49
N GLU A 167 3.84 -12.54 -21.65
CA GLU A 167 3.97 -11.53 -22.70
C GLU A 167 3.44 -10.17 -22.23
N TYR A 168 2.27 -10.14 -21.60
CA TYR A 168 1.66 -8.93 -21.05
C TYR A 168 2.60 -8.21 -20.07
N THR A 169 3.20 -8.94 -19.12
CA THR A 169 4.14 -8.34 -18.16
C THR A 169 5.40 -7.82 -18.83
N SER A 170 5.90 -8.49 -19.86
CA SER A 170 7.05 -8.03 -20.63
C SER A 170 6.74 -6.74 -21.39
N ARG A 171 5.62 -6.66 -22.08
CA ARG A 171 5.17 -5.46 -22.81
C ARG A 171 4.88 -4.29 -21.87
N LEU A 172 4.33 -4.54 -20.67
CA LEU A 172 4.19 -3.50 -19.66
C LEU A 172 5.55 -2.90 -19.26
N ASN A 173 6.57 -3.73 -19.06
CA ASN A 173 7.91 -3.25 -18.75
C ASN A 173 8.51 -2.43 -19.91
N GLU A 174 8.20 -2.74 -21.16
CA GLU A 174 8.61 -1.92 -22.32
C GLU A 174 7.91 -0.56 -22.31
N ILE A 175 6.61 -0.51 -22.00
CA ILE A 175 5.87 0.75 -21.82
C ILE A 175 6.53 1.57 -20.69
N PHE A 176 6.84 0.98 -19.54
CA PHE A 176 7.48 1.71 -18.45
C PHE A 176 8.85 2.26 -18.84
N LYS A 177 9.67 1.51 -19.54
CA LYS A 177 10.98 1.97 -20.05
C LYS A 177 10.82 3.17 -21.01
N LYS A 178 9.82 3.14 -21.90
CA LYS A 178 9.50 4.24 -22.81
C LYS A 178 9.22 5.55 -22.07
N TYR A 179 8.59 5.49 -20.90
CA TYR A 179 8.28 6.65 -20.04
C TYR A 179 9.28 6.87 -18.91
N ASN A 180 10.49 6.30 -18.99
CA ASN A 180 11.57 6.42 -17.99
C ASN A 180 11.11 6.10 -16.56
N THR A 181 10.29 5.05 -16.42
CA THR A 181 9.83 4.54 -15.13
C THR A 181 10.04 3.03 -15.03
N SER A 182 9.67 2.47 -13.89
CA SER A 182 9.64 1.03 -13.63
C SER A 182 8.32 0.65 -12.98
N GLY A 183 7.90 -0.61 -13.12
CA GLY A 183 6.74 -1.15 -12.43
C GLY A 183 7.13 -2.00 -11.23
N MET A 184 6.23 -2.05 -10.24
CA MET A 184 6.26 -2.99 -9.14
C MET A 184 5.09 -3.95 -9.27
N PHE A 185 5.34 -5.25 -9.06
CA PHE A 185 4.39 -6.30 -9.37
C PHE A 185 4.07 -7.15 -8.14
N TYR A 186 2.81 -7.31 -7.86
CA TYR A 186 2.25 -8.40 -7.08
C TYR A 186 0.91 -8.79 -7.70
N ALA A 187 0.45 -10.02 -7.52
CA ALA A 187 -0.68 -10.48 -8.33
C ALA A 187 -1.43 -11.65 -7.71
N HIS A 188 -2.70 -11.77 -8.10
CA HIS A 188 -3.45 -13.02 -8.06
C HIS A 188 -3.16 -13.77 -9.35
N ALA A 189 -1.96 -14.37 -9.44
CA ALA A 189 -1.43 -14.90 -10.69
C ALA A 189 -2.30 -16.02 -11.27
N SER A 190 -2.97 -16.83 -10.42
CA SER A 190 -3.84 -17.93 -10.86
C SER A 190 -5.02 -17.52 -11.73
N VAL A 191 -5.44 -16.26 -11.67
CA VAL A 191 -6.56 -15.70 -12.43
C VAL A 191 -6.13 -14.60 -13.41
N GLY A 192 -4.81 -14.41 -13.57
CA GLY A 192 -4.26 -13.43 -14.49
C GLY A 192 -4.47 -11.96 -14.09
N THR A 193 -4.86 -11.69 -12.81
CA THR A 193 -5.06 -10.33 -12.30
C THR A 193 -3.77 -9.82 -11.67
N LEU A 194 -3.29 -8.70 -12.19
CA LEU A 194 -2.01 -8.11 -11.81
C LEU A 194 -2.19 -6.77 -11.11
N HIS A 195 -1.56 -6.63 -9.95
CA HIS A 195 -1.45 -5.34 -9.26
C HIS A 195 -0.12 -4.68 -9.62
N VAL A 196 -0.11 -4.01 -10.78
CA VAL A 196 1.08 -3.36 -11.32
C VAL A 196 1.04 -1.87 -10.99
N ARG A 197 2.13 -1.36 -10.41
CA ARG A 197 2.21 0.03 -9.99
C ARG A 197 3.45 0.71 -10.57
N PRO A 198 3.31 1.52 -11.62
CA PRO A 198 4.40 2.35 -12.12
C PRO A 198 4.84 3.38 -11.08
N VAL A 199 6.14 3.66 -11.04
CA VAL A 199 6.75 4.56 -10.06
C VAL A 199 6.81 5.98 -10.62
N LEU A 200 5.92 6.85 -10.17
CA LEU A 200 5.76 8.22 -10.67
C LEU A 200 5.78 9.25 -9.54
N ASN A 201 6.24 10.46 -9.85
CA ASN A 201 6.14 11.62 -8.97
C ASN A 201 4.84 12.39 -9.26
N MET A 202 3.82 12.20 -8.44
CA MET A 202 2.52 12.82 -8.62
C MET A 202 2.52 14.36 -8.35
N LYS A 203 3.65 14.92 -7.92
CA LYS A 203 3.86 16.38 -7.85
C LYS A 203 4.30 16.96 -9.22
N SER A 204 4.81 16.13 -10.14
CA SER A 204 5.33 16.51 -11.46
C SER A 204 4.24 16.51 -12.52
N ASP A 205 4.11 17.61 -13.28
CA ASP A 205 3.19 17.69 -14.42
C ASP A 205 3.57 16.70 -15.54
N GLN A 206 4.86 16.44 -15.71
CA GLN A 206 5.31 15.46 -16.71
C GLN A 206 4.87 14.05 -16.31
N ASP A 207 4.98 13.68 -15.03
CA ASP A 207 4.59 12.34 -14.58
C ASP A 207 3.07 12.17 -14.57
N ILE A 208 2.28 13.24 -14.39
CA ILE A 208 0.83 13.20 -14.62
C ILE A 208 0.49 12.93 -16.09
N LYS A 209 1.22 13.55 -17.04
CA LYS A 209 1.08 13.24 -18.47
C LYS A 209 1.50 11.81 -18.77
N ASN A 210 2.63 11.36 -18.21
CA ASN A 210 3.11 9.98 -18.37
C ASN A 210 2.07 8.98 -17.83
N MET A 211 1.47 9.25 -16.65
CA MET A 211 0.40 8.42 -16.09
C MET A 211 -0.74 8.22 -17.09
N ARG A 212 -1.20 9.30 -17.73
CA ARG A 212 -2.24 9.24 -18.76
C ARG A 212 -1.84 8.38 -19.95
N SER A 213 -0.67 8.66 -20.52
CA SER A 213 -0.18 7.94 -21.70
C SER A 213 0.07 6.45 -21.42
N ILE A 214 0.61 6.12 -20.25
CA ILE A 214 0.77 4.73 -19.81
C ILE A 214 -0.60 4.04 -19.66
N SER A 215 -1.61 4.74 -19.12
CA SER A 215 -2.98 4.18 -19.01
C SER A 215 -3.55 3.83 -20.38
N GLU A 216 -3.45 4.76 -21.34
CA GLU A 216 -3.96 4.58 -22.70
C GLU A 216 -3.30 3.37 -23.39
N GLU A 217 -1.96 3.29 -23.38
CA GLU A 217 -1.23 2.17 -24.00
C GLU A 217 -1.50 0.83 -23.29
N ALA A 218 -1.56 0.83 -21.97
CA ALA A 218 -1.80 -0.39 -21.19
C ALA A 218 -3.22 -0.93 -21.40
N PHE A 219 -4.23 -0.07 -21.41
CA PHE A 219 -5.62 -0.52 -21.60
C PHE A 219 -5.92 -0.93 -23.03
N GLU A 220 -5.29 -0.26 -24.03
CA GLU A 220 -5.36 -0.72 -25.42
C GLU A 220 -4.77 -2.13 -25.56
N MET A 221 -3.59 -2.37 -24.98
CA MET A 221 -2.97 -3.69 -24.96
C MET A 221 -3.85 -4.74 -24.25
N VAL A 222 -4.46 -4.41 -23.12
CA VAL A 222 -5.38 -5.31 -22.38
C VAL A 222 -6.59 -5.65 -23.26
N LYS A 223 -7.13 -4.67 -23.99
CA LYS A 223 -8.22 -4.88 -24.94
C LYS A 223 -7.83 -5.84 -26.06
N ASP A 224 -6.61 -5.72 -26.61
CA ASP A 224 -6.09 -6.62 -27.65
C ASP A 224 -6.04 -8.08 -27.16
N TYR A 225 -5.68 -8.29 -25.90
CA TYR A 225 -5.71 -9.60 -25.24
C TYR A 225 -7.12 -10.05 -24.84
N LYS A 226 -8.18 -9.28 -25.17
CA LYS A 226 -9.56 -9.52 -24.72
C LYS A 226 -9.67 -9.64 -23.19
N GLY A 227 -8.81 -8.91 -22.48
CA GLY A 227 -8.76 -8.83 -21.03
C GLY A 227 -9.71 -7.79 -20.45
N SER A 228 -9.63 -7.60 -19.15
CA SER A 228 -10.33 -6.56 -18.40
C SER A 228 -9.36 -5.54 -17.86
N HIS A 229 -9.66 -4.25 -17.97
CA HIS A 229 -8.87 -3.17 -17.36
C HIS A 229 -9.20 -2.98 -15.87
N SER A 230 -10.22 -3.67 -15.35
CA SER A 230 -10.60 -3.73 -13.95
C SER A 230 -11.06 -5.15 -13.61
N GLY A 231 -10.24 -5.88 -12.84
CA GLY A 231 -10.50 -7.26 -12.47
C GLY A 231 -11.40 -7.37 -11.22
N GLU A 232 -11.03 -6.74 -10.12
CA GLU A 232 -11.70 -6.86 -8.81
C GLU A 232 -11.90 -5.55 -8.05
N HIS A 233 -11.10 -4.49 -8.33
CA HIS A 233 -11.09 -3.25 -7.53
C HIS A 233 -12.20 -2.27 -7.90
N GLY A 234 -12.85 -2.44 -9.05
CA GLY A 234 -13.77 -1.48 -9.63
C GLY A 234 -13.05 -0.36 -10.39
N ASP A 235 -13.80 0.48 -11.10
CA ASP A 235 -13.25 1.44 -12.05
C ASP A 235 -12.92 2.80 -11.42
N GLY A 236 -13.79 3.29 -10.54
CA GLY A 236 -13.61 4.55 -9.85
C GLY A 236 -13.37 5.74 -10.79
N ILE A 237 -12.57 6.71 -10.34
CA ILE A 237 -12.17 7.87 -11.17
C ILE A 237 -11.08 7.49 -12.17
N VAL A 238 -10.26 6.52 -11.84
CA VAL A 238 -9.01 6.25 -12.55
C VAL A 238 -9.24 5.48 -13.85
N ARG A 239 -10.25 4.60 -13.90
CA ARG A 239 -10.52 3.70 -15.02
C ARG A 239 -11.80 3.99 -15.78
N SER A 240 -12.81 4.60 -15.14
CA SER A 240 -14.13 4.81 -15.78
C SER A 240 -14.07 5.60 -17.10
N GLU A 241 -13.13 6.53 -17.26
CA GLU A 241 -13.04 7.32 -18.50
C GLU A 241 -12.60 6.48 -19.72
N PHE A 242 -12.10 5.28 -19.49
CA PHE A 242 -11.64 4.37 -20.56
C PHE A 242 -12.72 3.36 -20.98
N HIS A 243 -13.93 3.44 -20.44
CA HIS A 243 -15.03 2.51 -20.77
C HIS A 243 -15.38 2.51 -22.26
N GLU A 244 -15.42 3.67 -22.91
CA GLU A 244 -15.73 3.72 -24.35
C GLU A 244 -14.63 3.04 -25.18
N MET A 245 -13.34 3.19 -24.80
CA MET A 245 -12.23 2.49 -25.41
C MET A 245 -12.38 0.97 -25.23
N MET A 246 -12.74 0.51 -24.02
CA MET A 246 -12.82 -0.92 -23.69
C MET A 246 -14.07 -1.59 -24.25
N PHE A 247 -15.24 -0.98 -24.11
CA PHE A 247 -16.54 -1.60 -24.37
C PHE A 247 -17.24 -1.07 -25.63
N GLY A 248 -16.81 0.07 -26.13
CA GLY A 248 -17.40 0.76 -27.26
C GLY A 248 -18.63 1.61 -26.87
N LYS A 249 -18.97 2.53 -27.77
CA LYS A 249 -19.98 3.58 -27.54
C LYS A 249 -21.38 3.05 -27.21
N ASN A 250 -21.79 1.93 -27.83
CA ASN A 250 -23.13 1.39 -27.60
C ASN A 250 -23.32 0.92 -26.15
N ILE A 251 -22.30 0.27 -25.57
CA ILE A 251 -22.35 -0.21 -24.19
C ILE A 251 -22.28 0.97 -23.21
N THR A 252 -21.43 1.95 -23.49
CA THR A 252 -21.33 3.14 -22.61
C THR A 252 -22.61 3.98 -22.63
N ASN A 253 -23.28 4.12 -23.77
CA ASN A 253 -24.58 4.77 -23.85
C ASN A 253 -25.64 3.98 -23.03
N ALA A 254 -25.64 2.65 -23.10
CA ALA A 254 -26.54 1.84 -22.28
C ALA A 254 -26.29 2.01 -20.77
N PHE A 255 -25.02 2.17 -20.35
CA PHE A 255 -24.70 2.51 -18.95
C PHE A 255 -25.31 3.85 -18.55
N GLU A 256 -25.25 4.86 -19.42
CA GLU A 256 -25.84 6.18 -19.16
C GLU A 256 -27.37 6.11 -19.05
N GLU A 257 -28.04 5.39 -19.94
CA GLU A 257 -29.50 5.18 -19.89
C GLU A 257 -29.92 4.49 -18.58
N ILE A 258 -29.19 3.47 -18.14
CA ILE A 258 -29.43 2.79 -16.86
C ILE A 258 -29.25 3.78 -15.72
N LYS A 259 -28.15 4.53 -15.69
CA LYS A 259 -27.90 5.53 -14.65
C LYS A 259 -29.04 6.56 -14.57
N ASP A 260 -29.47 7.11 -15.70
CA ASP A 260 -30.51 8.12 -15.75
C ASP A 260 -31.89 7.57 -15.35
N THR A 261 -32.12 6.27 -15.58
CA THR A 261 -33.32 5.58 -15.11
C THR A 261 -33.34 5.43 -13.57
N PHE A 262 -32.20 5.06 -12.96
CA PHE A 262 -32.11 4.85 -11.51
C PHE A 262 -31.90 6.14 -10.73
N ASP A 263 -31.19 7.11 -11.29
CA ASP A 263 -30.77 8.34 -10.63
C ASP A 263 -30.80 9.54 -11.59
N ASN A 264 -31.99 9.95 -11.96
CA ASN A 264 -32.21 11.06 -12.89
C ASN A 264 -31.70 12.43 -12.41
N LYS A 265 -31.39 12.56 -11.10
CA LYS A 265 -30.81 13.77 -10.51
C LYS A 265 -29.28 13.68 -10.37
N ASN A 266 -28.67 12.57 -10.76
CA ASN A 266 -27.23 12.32 -10.66
C ASN A 266 -26.66 12.58 -9.25
N LEU A 267 -27.37 12.13 -8.20
CA LEU A 267 -26.98 12.31 -6.80
C LEU A 267 -26.08 11.18 -6.28
N LEU A 268 -26.21 9.97 -6.88
CA LEU A 268 -25.52 8.78 -6.43
C LEU A 268 -24.13 8.69 -7.10
N ASN A 269 -23.09 8.95 -6.33
CA ASN A 269 -21.68 8.80 -6.70
C ASN A 269 -21.33 9.35 -8.10
N PRO A 270 -21.57 10.63 -8.42
CA PRO A 270 -21.39 11.19 -9.76
C PRO A 270 -19.92 11.14 -10.22
N GLY A 271 -19.71 11.13 -11.56
CA GLY A 271 -18.38 11.15 -12.18
C GLY A 271 -17.64 9.82 -12.15
N LYS A 272 -18.34 8.70 -11.89
CA LYS A 272 -17.83 7.33 -11.94
C LYS A 272 -18.79 6.46 -12.76
N ILE A 273 -18.23 5.45 -13.45
CA ILE A 273 -18.90 4.54 -14.39
C ILE A 273 -19.42 5.27 -15.63
N VAL A 274 -20.26 6.29 -15.47
CA VAL A 274 -20.79 7.11 -16.54
C VAL A 274 -20.44 8.57 -16.36
N ARG A 275 -20.26 9.30 -17.47
CA ARG A 275 -19.83 10.72 -17.46
C ARG A 275 -18.65 10.94 -16.51
N PRO A 276 -17.56 10.15 -16.64
CA PRO A 276 -16.50 10.09 -15.67
C PRO A 276 -15.66 11.37 -15.66
N PHE A 277 -15.06 11.66 -14.51
CA PHE A 277 -13.98 12.64 -14.41
C PHE A 277 -12.75 12.17 -15.20
N LYS A 278 -11.90 13.09 -15.58
CA LYS A 278 -10.61 12.77 -16.19
C LYS A 278 -9.65 12.21 -15.14
N SER A 279 -8.99 11.11 -15.43
CA SER A 279 -8.05 10.44 -14.49
C SER A 279 -6.84 11.33 -14.15
N ASN A 280 -6.48 12.25 -15.03
CA ASN A 280 -5.39 13.20 -14.87
C ASN A 280 -5.83 14.61 -14.41
N ASP A 281 -7.07 14.78 -13.96
CA ASP A 281 -7.54 16.05 -13.39
C ASP A 281 -6.88 16.31 -12.03
N ARG A 282 -5.93 17.24 -12.01
CA ARG A 282 -5.17 17.61 -10.81
C ARG A 282 -6.02 18.24 -9.72
N SER A 283 -7.19 18.80 -10.05
CA SER A 283 -8.12 19.34 -9.05
C SER A 283 -8.66 18.27 -8.10
N LEU A 284 -8.71 17.02 -8.56
CA LEU A 284 -9.16 15.84 -7.80
C LEU A 284 -8.03 15.10 -7.08
N MET A 285 -6.77 15.49 -7.32
CA MET A 285 -5.60 14.83 -6.75
C MET A 285 -5.16 15.43 -5.42
N ARG A 286 -4.44 14.65 -4.62
CA ARG A 286 -3.80 15.11 -3.37
C ARG A 286 -2.82 16.26 -3.62
N TYR A 287 -2.07 16.19 -4.73
CA TYR A 287 -1.09 17.19 -5.14
C TYR A 287 -1.64 17.98 -6.33
N LYS A 288 -2.13 19.19 -6.08
CA LYS A 288 -2.58 20.11 -7.13
C LYS A 288 -1.38 20.66 -7.90
N SER A 289 -1.63 21.34 -9.02
CA SER A 289 -0.55 21.90 -9.88
C SER A 289 0.34 22.92 -9.17
N ASP A 290 -0.20 23.60 -8.17
CA ASP A 290 0.47 24.61 -7.35
C ASP A 290 1.00 24.06 -6.02
N TYR A 291 0.98 22.73 -5.83
CA TYR A 291 1.41 22.12 -4.59
C TYR A 291 2.89 22.36 -4.32
N GLN A 292 3.16 23.03 -3.22
CA GLN A 292 4.50 23.29 -2.70
C GLN A 292 4.50 23.14 -1.20
N THR A 293 5.64 22.82 -0.63
CA THR A 293 5.83 22.72 0.83
C THR A 293 6.85 23.75 1.29
N GLU A 294 6.58 24.39 2.43
CA GLU A 294 7.53 25.27 3.07
C GLU A 294 8.77 24.48 3.52
N ASN A 295 9.94 25.01 3.20
CA ASN A 295 11.19 24.49 3.73
C ASN A 295 11.49 25.20 5.04
N ILE A 296 11.29 24.51 6.16
CA ILE A 296 11.57 25.03 7.50
C ILE A 296 12.94 24.58 7.98
N SER A 297 13.63 25.41 8.76
CA SER A 297 14.87 25.04 9.44
C SER A 297 14.57 24.02 10.54
N THR A 298 15.14 22.82 10.46
CA THR A 298 14.88 21.72 11.39
C THR A 298 16.01 21.50 12.38
N HIS A 299 15.69 20.99 13.57
CA HIS A 299 16.65 20.58 14.59
C HIS A 299 17.12 19.14 14.42
N TYR A 300 16.26 18.28 13.82
CA TYR A 300 16.61 16.91 13.54
C TYR A 300 17.04 16.74 12.08
N ASP A 301 17.88 15.75 11.84
CA ASP A 301 18.19 15.28 10.50
C ASP A 301 17.00 14.50 9.92
N TRP A 302 16.48 14.99 8.77
CA TRP A 302 15.42 14.39 7.99
C TRP A 302 15.89 13.91 6.61
N SER A 303 17.19 13.95 6.35
CA SER A 303 17.81 13.61 5.04
C SER A 303 17.44 12.22 4.53
N ASN A 304 17.16 11.28 5.43
CA ASN A 304 16.67 9.94 5.05
C ASN A 304 15.36 9.95 4.27
N TRP A 305 14.59 11.04 4.31
CA TRP A 305 13.34 11.21 3.56
C TRP A 305 13.46 12.32 2.50
N GLY A 306 14.53 13.09 2.49
CA GLY A 306 14.73 14.32 1.74
C GLY A 306 14.67 15.52 2.67
N GLN A 307 13.50 15.82 3.23
CA GLN A 307 13.26 16.90 4.17
C GLN A 307 12.11 16.54 5.14
N PHE A 308 11.80 17.44 6.06
CA PHE A 308 10.76 17.21 7.08
C PHE A 308 9.36 17.02 6.47
N SER A 309 8.98 17.82 5.48
CA SER A 309 7.71 17.67 4.77
C SER A 309 7.58 16.29 4.10
N ASP A 310 8.65 15.77 3.50
CA ASP A 310 8.62 14.45 2.85
C ASP A 310 8.44 13.33 3.87
N ALA A 311 9.05 13.46 5.06
CA ALA A 311 8.82 12.53 6.15
C ALA A 311 7.35 12.51 6.62
N ILE A 312 6.71 13.68 6.68
CA ILE A 312 5.28 13.82 7.02
C ILE A 312 4.41 13.17 5.92
N GLU A 313 4.75 13.38 4.65
CA GLU A 313 4.04 12.87 3.49
C GLU A 313 4.12 11.34 3.33
N MET A 314 5.03 10.68 4.06
CA MET A 314 5.03 9.21 4.15
C MET A 314 3.70 8.63 4.62
N CYS A 315 2.87 9.40 5.34
CA CYS A 315 1.53 8.94 5.70
C CYS A 315 0.64 8.79 4.45
N ASN A 316 0.40 7.55 4.05
CA ASN A 316 -0.46 7.20 2.91
C ASN A 316 -1.93 6.97 3.27
N ASN A 317 -2.34 7.31 4.49
CA ASN A 317 -3.72 7.19 4.99
C ASN A 317 -4.25 5.75 5.15
N ASN A 318 -3.39 4.71 5.20
CA ASN A 318 -3.80 3.31 5.32
C ASN A 318 -4.63 2.98 6.58
N GLY A 319 -4.60 3.84 7.60
CA GLY A 319 -5.40 3.68 8.81
C GLY A 319 -4.92 2.63 9.80
N ALA A 320 -3.72 2.05 9.66
CA ALA A 320 -3.15 1.10 10.62
C ALA A 320 -3.12 1.67 12.06
N CYS A 321 -3.02 2.99 12.22
CA CYS A 321 -3.07 3.68 13.50
C CYS A 321 -4.44 3.67 14.19
N ARG A 322 -5.51 3.18 13.53
CA ARG A 322 -6.87 3.04 14.08
C ARG A 322 -7.13 1.69 14.74
N LYS A 323 -6.18 0.75 14.70
CA LYS A 323 -6.34 -0.58 15.29
C LYS A 323 -6.63 -0.48 16.79
N LEU A 324 -7.59 -1.29 17.27
CA LEU A 324 -8.00 -1.34 18.67
C LEU A 324 -7.68 -2.69 19.32
N ASP A 325 -7.46 -3.71 18.52
CA ASP A 325 -7.34 -5.12 18.90
C ASP A 325 -5.90 -5.53 19.21
N SER A 326 -4.92 -4.99 18.50
CA SER A 326 -3.52 -5.41 18.61
C SER A 326 -2.55 -4.22 18.63
N GLY A 327 -1.35 -4.44 19.15
CA GLY A 327 -0.31 -3.41 19.25
C GLY A 327 -0.65 -2.32 20.27
N VAL A 328 0.12 -1.22 20.25
CA VAL A 328 -0.04 -0.09 21.19
C VAL A 328 -0.28 1.25 20.48
N MET A 329 -0.13 1.33 19.18
CA MET A 329 -0.39 2.52 18.37
C MET A 329 -1.90 2.73 18.19
N CYS A 330 -2.50 3.88 18.35
CA CYS A 330 -2.10 5.12 19.03
C CYS A 330 -2.80 5.18 20.40
N PRO A 331 -2.12 5.32 21.54
CA PRO A 331 -2.77 5.31 22.87
C PRO A 331 -3.87 6.38 23.00
N SER A 332 -3.62 7.61 22.54
CA SER A 332 -4.60 8.69 22.60
C SER A 332 -5.89 8.34 21.82
N TYR A 333 -5.77 7.83 20.62
CA TYR A 333 -6.94 7.43 19.82
C TYR A 333 -7.73 6.28 20.46
N ARG A 334 -7.07 5.35 21.14
CA ARG A 334 -7.76 4.23 21.83
C ARG A 334 -8.75 4.74 22.88
N VAL A 335 -8.46 5.92 23.47
CA VAL A 335 -9.33 6.56 24.45
C VAL A 335 -10.35 7.49 23.79
N THR A 336 -9.88 8.44 22.98
CA THR A 336 -10.75 9.52 22.44
C THR A 336 -11.59 9.10 21.25
N LYS A 337 -11.13 8.15 20.42
CA LYS A 337 -11.70 7.79 19.10
C LYS A 337 -11.70 8.94 18.08
N GLU A 338 -11.01 10.04 18.39
CA GLU A 338 -10.94 11.21 17.52
C GLU A 338 -9.81 11.09 16.50
N GLU A 339 -10.10 11.40 15.22
CA GLU A 339 -9.12 11.31 14.14
C GLU A 339 -7.88 12.19 14.37
N LYS A 340 -8.04 13.37 14.99
CA LYS A 340 -6.94 14.27 15.33
C LYS A 340 -5.92 13.64 16.29
N ASP A 341 -6.31 12.62 17.05
CA ASP A 341 -5.52 12.03 18.12
C ASP A 341 -4.72 10.79 17.68
N LEU A 342 -4.66 10.52 16.38
CA LEU A 342 -3.84 9.45 15.84
C LEU A 342 -2.78 9.95 14.85
N VAL A 343 -1.86 9.07 14.46
CA VAL A 343 -0.74 9.41 13.58
C VAL A 343 -1.20 10.02 12.27
N ARG A 344 -2.23 9.43 11.63
CA ARG A 344 -2.76 9.90 10.35
C ARG A 344 -3.31 11.32 10.45
N GLY A 345 -4.14 11.61 11.45
CA GLY A 345 -4.69 12.95 11.67
C GLY A 345 -3.60 13.97 11.85
N ARG A 346 -2.65 13.71 12.78
CA ARG A 346 -1.51 14.60 13.05
C ARG A 346 -0.62 14.83 11.84
N ALA A 347 -0.26 13.77 11.10
CA ALA A 347 0.55 13.88 9.91
C ALA A 347 -0.15 14.70 8.82
N ASN A 348 -1.46 14.48 8.59
CA ASN A 348 -2.20 15.27 7.61
C ASN A 348 -2.33 16.74 8.03
N THR A 349 -2.57 17.05 9.31
CA THR A 349 -2.64 18.44 9.77
C THR A 349 -1.29 19.16 9.58
N LEU A 350 -0.16 18.50 9.92
CA LEU A 350 1.18 19.02 9.63
C LEU A 350 1.40 19.26 8.13
N ARG A 351 1.02 18.29 7.28
CA ARG A 351 1.13 18.41 5.83
C ARG A 351 0.34 19.60 5.30
N LEU A 352 -0.91 19.75 5.72
CA LEU A 352 -1.78 20.84 5.29
C LEU A 352 -1.21 22.21 5.70
N ALA A 353 -0.63 22.30 6.91
CA ALA A 353 0.01 23.52 7.39
C ALA A 353 1.26 23.88 6.56
N LEU A 354 2.14 22.88 6.30
CA LEU A 354 3.38 23.11 5.55
C LEU A 354 3.18 23.27 4.04
N SER A 355 2.01 22.90 3.52
CA SER A 355 1.68 23.07 2.10
C SER A 355 0.74 24.24 1.82
N ASN A 356 0.64 25.19 2.75
CA ASN A 356 -0.19 26.40 2.65
C ASN A 356 -1.68 26.14 2.36
N GLN A 357 -2.17 24.95 2.76
CA GLN A 357 -3.58 24.58 2.68
C GLN A 357 -4.36 24.96 3.97
N LEU A 358 -3.67 25.43 4.99
CA LEU A 358 -4.21 26.09 6.19
C LEU A 358 -3.73 27.54 6.20
N PRO A 359 -4.37 28.42 7.02
CA PRO A 359 -3.93 29.81 7.14
C PRO A 359 -2.44 29.94 7.49
N GLU A 360 -1.82 31.01 7.06
CA GLU A 360 -0.42 31.34 7.34
C GLU A 360 -0.11 31.23 8.85
N GLY A 361 1.03 30.65 9.17
CA GLY A 361 1.46 30.46 10.57
C GLY A 361 0.79 29.30 11.31
N SER A 362 -0.07 28.52 10.65
CA SER A 362 -0.76 27.36 11.25
C SER A 362 0.20 26.28 11.74
N PHE A 363 1.40 26.15 11.16
CA PHE A 363 2.38 25.17 11.61
C PHE A 363 2.78 25.37 13.08
N ALA A 364 3.00 26.62 13.52
CA ALA A 364 3.34 26.93 14.91
C ALA A 364 2.19 27.65 15.61
N SER A 365 0.96 27.12 15.52
CA SER A 365 -0.25 27.67 16.13
C SER A 365 -0.67 26.90 17.39
N LYS A 366 -1.60 27.48 18.17
CA LYS A 366 -2.19 26.82 19.33
C LYS A 366 -3.05 25.63 18.93
N GLU A 367 -3.77 25.71 17.83
CA GLU A 367 -4.60 24.64 17.27
C GLU A 367 -3.75 23.43 16.86
N MET A 368 -2.58 23.69 16.27
CA MET A 368 -1.62 22.61 16.00
C MET A 368 -1.09 22.01 17.29
N TYR A 369 -0.84 22.82 18.31
CA TYR A 369 -0.42 22.32 19.61
C TYR A 369 -1.48 21.39 20.23
N GLU A 370 -2.76 21.76 20.18
CA GLU A 370 -3.87 20.92 20.65
C GLU A 370 -3.93 19.58 19.89
N THR A 371 -3.70 19.60 18.57
CA THR A 371 -3.62 18.39 17.75
C THR A 371 -2.47 17.47 18.19
N MET A 372 -1.35 18.05 18.62
CA MET A 372 -0.15 17.31 19.04
C MET A 372 -0.15 16.93 20.52
N GLU A 373 -0.92 17.63 21.36
CA GLU A 373 -0.81 17.56 22.83
C GLU A 373 -0.95 16.13 23.36
N LEU A 374 -1.98 15.40 22.95
CA LEU A 374 -2.24 14.05 23.42
C LEU A 374 -1.30 12.97 22.84
N CYS A 375 -0.37 13.32 21.96
CA CYS A 375 0.67 12.39 21.56
C CYS A 375 1.67 12.19 22.71
N VAL A 376 1.68 11.01 23.30
CA VAL A 376 2.56 10.67 24.44
C VAL A 376 3.98 10.27 24.02
N SER A 377 4.34 10.46 22.76
CA SER A 377 5.67 10.17 22.19
C SER A 377 6.18 8.73 22.45
N CYS A 378 5.28 7.75 22.50
CA CYS A 378 5.60 6.34 22.79
C CYS A 378 6.39 5.63 21.68
N LYS A 379 6.57 6.26 20.51
CA LYS A 379 7.26 5.71 19.31
C LYS A 379 6.67 4.42 18.73
N ALA A 380 5.52 3.96 19.20
CA ALA A 380 4.86 2.79 18.65
C ALA A 380 4.59 2.93 17.13
N CYS A 381 4.28 4.14 16.67
CA CYS A 381 4.04 4.42 15.26
C CYS A 381 5.27 4.12 14.37
N GLN A 382 6.49 4.36 14.82
CA GLN A 382 7.69 4.04 14.06
C GLN A 382 7.83 2.53 13.81
N ARG A 383 7.31 1.68 14.72
CA ARG A 383 7.42 0.22 14.64
C ARG A 383 6.19 -0.44 14.02
N GLU A 384 5.00 0.08 14.31
CA GLU A 384 3.72 -0.54 13.95
C GLU A 384 3.07 0.10 12.71
N CYS A 385 3.53 1.30 12.28
CA CYS A 385 3.05 1.90 11.04
C CYS A 385 3.79 1.27 9.85
N PRO A 386 3.08 0.73 8.85
CA PRO A 386 3.72 0.18 7.65
C PRO A 386 4.59 1.20 6.90
N MET A 387 4.28 2.49 7.05
CA MET A 387 5.05 3.61 6.48
C MET A 387 6.15 4.13 7.41
N SER A 388 6.36 3.49 8.57
CA SER A 388 7.36 3.88 9.57
C SER A 388 7.30 5.37 9.96
N VAL A 389 6.11 5.97 10.03
CA VAL A 389 5.92 7.38 10.41
C VAL A 389 6.32 7.57 11.87
N ASP A 390 7.36 8.35 12.14
CA ASP A 390 7.79 8.69 13.52
C ASP A 390 7.14 9.98 14.01
N MET A 391 5.89 9.87 14.44
CA MET A 391 5.15 11.01 14.99
C MET A 391 5.78 11.59 16.27
N ALA A 392 6.50 10.79 17.04
CA ALA A 392 7.20 11.28 18.24
C ALA A 392 8.32 12.26 17.86
N LYS A 393 9.12 11.93 16.83
CA LYS A 393 10.16 12.82 16.29
C LYS A 393 9.55 14.06 15.64
N MET A 394 8.44 13.89 14.88
CA MET A 394 7.71 15.01 14.26
C MET A 394 7.12 15.96 15.30
N LYS A 395 6.54 15.44 16.39
CA LYS A 395 6.06 16.27 17.50
C LYS A 395 7.19 17.06 18.15
N SER A 396 8.34 16.45 18.36
CA SER A 396 9.49 17.13 18.95
C SER A 396 10.01 18.26 18.05
N GLU A 397 10.07 18.04 16.73
CA GLU A 397 10.39 19.08 15.75
C GLU A 397 9.37 20.23 15.81
N PHE A 398 8.08 19.91 15.76
CA PHE A 398 7.01 20.90 15.91
C PHE A 398 7.15 21.74 17.20
N LEU A 399 7.36 21.09 18.35
CA LEU A 399 7.49 21.78 19.64
C LEU A 399 8.67 22.75 19.67
N SER A 400 9.77 22.46 18.98
CA SER A 400 10.89 23.37 18.88
C SER A 400 10.52 24.70 18.21
N HIS A 401 9.64 24.66 17.20
CA HIS A 401 9.13 25.85 16.52
C HIS A 401 8.03 26.54 17.35
N TYR A 402 7.16 25.77 17.96
CA TYR A 402 6.10 26.31 18.83
C TYR A 402 6.66 27.12 19.99
N TYR A 403 7.67 26.58 20.70
CA TYR A 403 8.27 27.26 21.83
C TYR A 403 9.21 28.43 21.48
N LYS A 404 9.55 28.64 20.21
CA LYS A 404 10.15 29.91 19.75
C LYS A 404 9.12 31.03 19.71
N LYS A 405 7.83 30.71 19.51
CA LYS A 405 6.74 31.69 19.44
C LYS A 405 5.97 31.84 20.73
N PHE A 406 5.85 30.78 21.50
CA PHE A 406 5.09 30.74 22.76
C PHE A 406 5.99 30.31 23.94
N SER A 407 5.73 30.83 25.12
CA SER A 407 6.46 30.41 26.32
C SER A 407 6.20 28.94 26.64
N MET A 408 7.27 28.23 27.03
CA MET A 408 7.16 26.84 27.48
C MET A 408 6.40 26.75 28.79
N ARG A 409 5.46 25.80 28.90
CA ARG A 409 4.74 25.54 30.15
C ARG A 409 5.71 25.10 31.24
N ILE A 410 5.46 25.46 32.49
CA ILE A 410 6.30 25.09 33.62
C ILE A 410 6.54 23.59 33.73
N LYS A 411 5.49 22.78 33.54
CA LYS A 411 5.62 21.32 33.56
C LYS A 411 6.56 20.80 32.45
N ASP A 412 6.47 21.37 31.26
CA ASP A 412 7.27 20.95 30.12
C ASP A 412 8.74 21.33 30.31
N LYS A 413 8.97 22.49 30.92
CA LYS A 413 10.31 22.95 31.32
C LYS A 413 10.92 22.02 32.37
N ILE A 414 10.16 21.67 33.42
CA ILE A 414 10.62 20.72 34.45
C ILE A 414 10.98 19.37 33.79
N ILE A 415 10.11 18.84 32.93
CA ILE A 415 10.36 17.55 32.26
C ILE A 415 11.59 17.63 31.35
N SER A 416 11.77 18.71 30.60
CA SER A 416 12.91 18.89 29.69
C SER A 416 14.25 18.97 30.44
N ASP A 417 14.22 19.52 31.66
CA ASP A 417 15.42 19.68 32.50
C ASP A 417 15.70 18.44 33.38
N MET A 418 14.75 17.51 33.53
CA MET A 418 14.91 16.31 34.37
C MET A 418 16.17 15.46 34.07
N PRO A 419 16.62 15.28 32.81
CA PRO A 419 17.86 14.52 32.57
C PRO A 419 19.10 15.11 33.30
N ARG A 420 19.14 16.42 33.54
CA ARG A 420 20.25 17.10 34.23
C ARG A 420 20.37 16.71 35.72
N PRO A 421 19.30 16.86 36.54
CA PRO A 421 19.36 16.44 37.94
C PRO A 421 19.50 14.92 38.12
N VAL A 422 18.91 14.10 37.21
CA VAL A 422 19.06 12.62 37.23
C VAL A 422 20.52 12.23 36.96
N SER A 423 21.16 12.86 35.97
CA SER A 423 22.59 12.63 35.71
C SER A 423 23.47 12.99 36.92
N TYR A 424 23.15 14.09 37.59
CA TYR A 424 23.86 14.53 38.78
C TYR A 424 23.69 13.57 39.96
N THR A 425 22.47 13.07 40.21
CA THR A 425 22.20 12.09 41.28
C THR A 425 22.90 10.76 41.04
N HIS A 426 23.00 10.30 39.81
CA HIS A 426 23.78 9.08 39.47
C HIS A 426 25.30 9.23 39.66
N LEU A 427 25.82 10.44 39.51
CA LEU A 427 27.23 10.73 39.74
C LEU A 427 27.57 10.90 41.25
N THR A 428 26.56 11.22 42.08
CA THR A 428 26.76 11.53 43.50
C THR A 428 26.29 10.47 44.47
N LEU A 429 25.64 9.39 43.97
CA LEU A 429 25.37 8.22 44.82
C LEU A 429 26.69 7.55 45.21
N PRO A 430 27.07 7.49 46.48
CA PRO A 430 28.23 6.75 46.88
C PRO A 430 28.03 5.28 46.55
N THR A 431 28.95 4.72 45.83
CA THR A 431 29.06 3.25 45.75
C THR A 431 29.31 2.76 47.17
N SER A 432 28.27 2.33 47.87
CA SER A 432 28.41 1.64 49.14
C SER A 432 28.97 0.23 48.86
N ASN A 433 30.22 0.14 48.55
CA ASN A 433 31.01 -1.04 48.80
C ASN A 433 31.57 -0.87 50.21
N GLY A 434 30.78 -1.26 51.17
CA GLY A 434 31.16 -1.35 52.55
C GLY A 434 30.80 -2.71 53.08
N VAL A 435 31.85 -3.57 53.16
CA VAL A 435 32.02 -4.79 53.97
C VAL A 435 31.28 -6.01 53.46
#